data_cf23daad399a409996d637011f556b27
#
_entry.id   cf23daad399a409996d637011f556b27
#
_cell.length_a   1.000
_cell.length_b   1.000
_cell.length_c   1.000
_cell.angle_alpha   90.00
_cell.angle_beta   90.00
_cell.angle_gamma   90.00
#
_symmetry.space_group_name_H-M   'P 1'
#
loop_
_entity.id
_entity.type
_entity.pdbx_description
1 polymer ?
#
loop_
_entity_poly.entity_id
_entity_poly.type
_entity_poly.pdbx_seq_one_letter_code
_entity_poly.pdbx_strand_id
1 'polypeptide(L)'
;MERIFNGSDLNQKTIFDHPSGLFVLFFTEMWERFSYYGMRAILVLFLTSSIMDEGWGWERKDALELFAAYTSLVYLTPLIGGILADKILGYRNAVVLGAFLMALGHGSLALEGIEQSFFYLGLGLLILGNGLFKPNISSIVGQLYKADDARKDGAYTIFYMGINAGAFLGILLCGYLGEKVGWHYGFGLAGIFMFFGMLQFYFAQGIFGSIGVKPTNKSTKSNSKDVDLSASANSNNKKVERDRILVIVIFSIATIF
;
A
#
# COMPACT_ATOMS: atom_id res chain seq x y z
N MET A 1 15.18 7.54 18.34
CA MET A 1 14.81 8.96 18.41
C MET A 1 13.35 9.09 18.05
N GLU A 2 12.50 9.15 19.07
CA GLU A 2 11.10 9.50 18.88
C GLU A 2 11.05 10.94 18.40
N ARG A 3 10.66 11.15 17.15
CA ARG A 3 10.20 12.47 16.74
C ARG A 3 8.82 12.65 17.38
N ILE A 4 8.78 13.40 18.45
CA ILE A 4 7.54 13.88 19.06
C ILE A 4 6.93 14.82 18.02
N PHE A 5 6.02 14.31 17.19
CA PHE A 5 5.18 15.14 16.35
C PHE A 5 4.22 15.88 17.26
N ASN A 6 4.51 17.15 17.51
CA ASN A 6 3.52 18.05 18.08
C ASN A 6 2.46 18.28 17.00
N GLY A 7 1.25 17.80 17.21
CA GLY A 7 0.12 18.05 16.29
C GLY A 7 -0.22 19.53 16.08
N SER A 8 0.46 20.45 16.77
CA SER A 8 0.41 21.90 16.55
C SER A 8 1.13 22.36 15.28
N ASP A 9 2.05 21.55 14.72
CA ASP A 9 2.80 21.90 13.50
C ASP A 9 2.02 21.53 12.22
N LEU A 10 0.91 20.82 12.35
CA LEU A 10 0.01 20.52 11.25
C LEU A 10 -1.01 21.65 11.16
N ASN A 11 -0.74 22.66 10.32
CA ASN A 11 -1.70 23.69 9.94
C ASN A 11 -2.80 23.07 9.03
N GLN A 12 -3.42 21.97 9.51
CA GLN A 12 -4.44 21.22 8.80
C GLN A 12 -5.81 21.66 9.30
N LYS A 13 -6.69 21.94 8.34
CA LYS A 13 -8.13 22.03 8.63
C LYS A 13 -8.60 20.66 9.16
N THR A 14 -9.46 20.70 10.16
CA THR A 14 -10.12 19.50 10.67
C THR A 14 -11.44 19.25 9.93
N ILE A 15 -11.74 18.00 9.65
CA ILE A 15 -13.00 17.51 9.08
C ILE A 15 -13.51 16.44 10.04
N PHE A 16 -14.71 16.58 10.60
CA PHE A 16 -15.25 15.67 11.61
C PHE A 16 -14.26 15.41 12.76
N ASP A 17 -13.64 16.47 13.29
CA ASP A 17 -12.62 16.44 14.34
C ASP A 17 -11.33 15.68 14.01
N HIS A 18 -11.17 15.19 12.79
CA HIS A 18 -9.95 14.52 12.32
C HIS A 18 -9.15 15.44 11.37
N PRO A 19 -7.81 15.30 11.33
CA PRO A 19 -6.97 16.01 10.37
C PRO A 19 -7.41 15.72 8.94
N SER A 20 -7.47 16.73 8.07
CA SER A 20 -7.87 16.57 6.66
C SER A 20 -7.00 15.55 5.90
N GLY A 21 -5.74 15.36 6.31
CA GLY A 21 -4.85 14.33 5.78
C GLY A 21 -5.40 12.91 5.92
N LEU A 22 -6.22 12.63 6.95
CA LEU A 22 -6.87 11.32 7.09
C LEU A 22 -7.76 11.00 5.89
N PHE A 23 -8.53 11.97 5.41
CA PHE A 23 -9.44 11.77 4.28
C PHE A 23 -8.69 11.62 2.96
N VAL A 24 -7.54 12.28 2.82
CA VAL A 24 -6.64 12.04 1.69
C VAL A 24 -6.16 10.59 1.69
N LEU A 25 -5.72 10.08 2.87
CA LEU A 25 -5.28 8.69 3.01
C LEU A 25 -6.43 7.70 2.81
N PHE A 26 -7.63 8.01 3.33
CA PHE A 26 -8.83 7.21 3.12
C PHE A 26 -9.12 6.98 1.64
N PHE A 27 -9.19 8.06 0.84
CA PHE A 27 -9.48 7.93 -0.58
C PHE A 27 -8.32 7.28 -1.36
N THR A 28 -7.06 7.58 -0.99
CA THR A 28 -5.89 6.96 -1.62
C THR A 28 -5.88 5.45 -1.41
N GLU A 29 -6.15 5.00 -0.18
CA GLU A 29 -6.27 3.58 0.13
C GLU A 29 -7.50 2.96 -0.55
N MET A 30 -8.63 3.66 -0.57
CA MET A 30 -9.84 3.20 -1.24
C MET A 30 -9.59 2.90 -2.72
N TRP A 31 -8.90 3.79 -3.45
CA TRP A 31 -8.55 3.58 -4.85
C TRP A 31 -7.57 2.44 -5.06
N GLU A 32 -6.60 2.31 -4.16
CA GLU A 32 -5.67 1.18 -4.19
C GLU A 32 -6.41 -0.14 -3.91
N ARG A 33 -7.28 -0.19 -2.89
CA ARG A 33 -8.08 -1.39 -2.62
C ARG A 33 -9.03 -1.73 -3.76
N PHE A 34 -9.63 -0.73 -4.39
CA PHE A 34 -10.41 -0.90 -5.61
C PHE A 34 -9.60 -1.64 -6.69
N SER A 35 -8.41 -1.13 -7.00
CA SER A 35 -7.55 -1.70 -8.04
C SER A 35 -7.08 -3.11 -7.70
N TYR A 36 -6.62 -3.32 -6.46
CA TYR A 36 -6.11 -4.61 -6.01
C TYR A 36 -7.17 -5.71 -5.97
N TYR A 37 -8.30 -5.45 -5.31
CA TYR A 37 -9.37 -6.46 -5.21
C TYR A 37 -10.12 -6.63 -6.52
N GLY A 38 -10.28 -5.57 -7.32
CA GLY A 38 -10.85 -5.66 -8.65
C GLY A 38 -10.03 -6.57 -9.57
N MET A 39 -8.73 -6.37 -9.64
CA MET A 39 -7.83 -7.24 -10.39
C MET A 39 -7.85 -8.68 -9.87
N ARG A 40 -7.77 -8.88 -8.54
CA ARG A 40 -7.81 -10.22 -7.96
C ARG A 40 -9.07 -11.00 -8.30
N ALA A 41 -10.21 -10.33 -8.35
CA ALA A 41 -11.50 -10.97 -8.64
C ALA A 41 -11.52 -11.57 -10.05
N ILE A 42 -10.89 -10.92 -11.03
CA ILE A 42 -10.88 -11.37 -12.42
C ILE A 42 -9.65 -12.19 -12.81
N LEU A 43 -8.56 -12.20 -12.01
CA LEU A 43 -7.29 -12.83 -12.37
C LEU A 43 -7.43 -14.33 -12.67
N VAL A 44 -8.02 -15.10 -11.74
CA VAL A 44 -8.20 -16.55 -11.93
C VAL A 44 -9.26 -16.84 -13.00
N LEU A 45 -10.32 -16.04 -13.06
CA LEU A 45 -11.36 -16.18 -14.08
C LEU A 45 -10.77 -15.99 -15.48
N PHE A 46 -9.99 -14.94 -15.69
CA PHE A 46 -9.28 -14.68 -16.94
C PHE A 46 -8.39 -15.86 -17.36
N LEU A 47 -7.56 -16.36 -16.45
CA LEU A 47 -6.65 -17.47 -16.76
C LEU A 47 -7.38 -18.76 -17.12
N THR A 48 -8.54 -19.03 -16.50
CA THR A 48 -9.31 -20.26 -16.72
C THR A 48 -10.39 -20.16 -17.77
N SER A 49 -10.79 -18.95 -18.18
CA SER A 49 -11.75 -18.72 -19.25
C SER A 49 -11.24 -19.25 -20.57
N SER A 50 -12.17 -19.68 -21.44
CA SER A 50 -11.82 -20.25 -22.74
C SER A 50 -11.13 -19.21 -23.62
N ILE A 51 -10.34 -19.69 -24.58
CA ILE A 51 -9.69 -18.84 -25.59
C ILE A 51 -10.75 -18.12 -26.46
N MET A 52 -11.94 -18.72 -26.62
CA MET A 52 -13.06 -18.11 -27.36
C MET A 52 -13.66 -16.90 -26.60
N ASP A 53 -13.50 -16.87 -25.27
CA ASP A 53 -13.92 -15.79 -24.39
C ASP A 53 -12.74 -14.87 -24.02
N GLU A 54 -11.73 -14.81 -24.87
CA GLU A 54 -10.50 -14.01 -24.70
C GLU A 54 -9.71 -14.35 -23.40
N GLY A 55 -9.95 -15.52 -22.81
CA GLY A 55 -9.16 -16.04 -21.68
C GLY A 55 -7.99 -16.90 -22.18
N TRP A 56 -7.19 -17.41 -21.24
CA TRP A 56 -6.03 -18.21 -21.59
C TRP A 56 -6.28 -19.73 -21.58
N GLY A 57 -7.43 -20.20 -21.15
CA GLY A 57 -7.80 -21.61 -21.15
C GLY A 57 -6.92 -22.51 -20.26
N TRP A 58 -6.30 -21.94 -19.21
CA TRP A 58 -5.46 -22.69 -18.31
C TRP A 58 -6.26 -23.70 -17.48
N GLU A 59 -5.61 -24.78 -17.07
CA GLU A 59 -6.14 -25.63 -16.03
C GLU A 59 -6.29 -24.84 -14.73
N ARG A 60 -7.38 -25.10 -14.02
CA ARG A 60 -7.66 -24.40 -12.76
C ARG A 60 -6.54 -24.54 -11.73
N LYS A 61 -5.84 -25.67 -11.74
CA LYS A 61 -4.70 -25.91 -10.87
C LYS A 61 -3.57 -24.90 -11.11
N ASP A 62 -3.17 -24.74 -12.36
CA ASP A 62 -2.05 -23.85 -12.74
C ASP A 62 -2.39 -22.40 -12.46
N ALA A 63 -3.64 -22.00 -12.74
CA ALA A 63 -4.13 -20.66 -12.42
C ALA A 63 -4.11 -20.35 -10.91
N LEU A 64 -4.47 -21.33 -10.07
CA LEU A 64 -4.43 -21.21 -8.62
C LEU A 64 -2.99 -21.22 -8.07
N GLU A 65 -2.09 -21.98 -8.67
CA GLU A 65 -0.66 -21.97 -8.32
C GLU A 65 -0.03 -20.59 -8.60
N LEU A 66 -0.30 -20.01 -9.77
CA LEU A 66 0.13 -18.65 -10.08
C LEU A 66 -0.46 -17.63 -9.09
N PHE A 67 -1.77 -17.74 -8.81
CA PHE A 67 -2.45 -16.85 -7.89
C PHE A 67 -1.86 -16.94 -6.46
N ALA A 68 -1.56 -18.15 -6.00
CA ALA A 68 -0.94 -18.37 -4.70
C ALA A 68 0.48 -17.77 -4.64
N ALA A 69 1.29 -18.00 -5.68
CA ALA A 69 2.63 -17.43 -5.78
C ALA A 69 2.60 -15.89 -5.78
N TYR A 70 1.73 -15.29 -6.62
CA TYR A 70 1.50 -13.84 -6.66
C TYR A 70 1.11 -13.29 -5.29
N THR A 71 0.09 -13.88 -4.66
CA THR A 71 -0.42 -13.43 -3.37
C THR A 71 0.65 -13.54 -2.28
N SER A 72 1.41 -14.63 -2.23
CA SER A 72 2.50 -14.82 -1.28
C SER A 72 3.56 -13.72 -1.41
N LEU A 73 3.97 -13.39 -2.63
CA LEU A 73 4.94 -12.32 -2.88
C LEU A 73 4.40 -10.94 -2.49
N VAL A 74 3.12 -10.66 -2.75
CA VAL A 74 2.45 -9.42 -2.32
C VAL A 74 2.47 -9.25 -0.80
N TYR A 75 2.39 -10.35 -0.01
CA TYR A 75 2.48 -10.28 1.44
C TYR A 75 3.92 -10.24 1.97
N LEU A 76 4.90 -10.72 1.23
CA LEU A 76 6.31 -10.71 1.63
C LEU A 76 7.00 -9.38 1.33
N THR A 77 6.71 -8.76 0.19
CA THR A 77 7.38 -7.53 -0.27
C THR A 77 7.19 -6.31 0.65
N PRO A 78 6.09 -6.14 1.44
CA PRO A 78 5.96 -5.06 2.40
C PRO A 78 7.06 -5.02 3.47
N LEU A 79 7.66 -6.15 3.82
CA LEU A 79 8.80 -6.19 4.74
C LEU A 79 9.99 -5.41 4.19
N ILE A 80 10.30 -5.62 2.92
CA ILE A 80 11.40 -4.94 2.22
C ILE A 80 11.03 -3.48 1.95
N GLY A 81 9.80 -3.22 1.51
CA GLY A 81 9.31 -1.88 1.18
C GLY A 81 9.27 -0.94 2.39
N GLY A 82 8.91 -1.44 3.57
CA GLY A 82 8.97 -0.68 4.82
C GLY A 82 10.40 -0.28 5.18
N ILE A 83 11.35 -1.23 5.13
CA ILE A 83 12.76 -0.97 5.41
C ILE A 83 13.34 0.06 4.43
N LEU A 84 12.98 -0.04 3.15
CA LEU A 84 13.45 0.88 2.11
C LEU A 84 12.92 2.31 2.33
N ALA A 85 11.66 2.43 2.75
CA ALA A 85 11.06 3.69 3.10
C ALA A 85 11.71 4.32 4.33
N ASP A 86 11.94 3.53 5.39
CA ASP A 86 12.57 4.01 6.63
C ASP A 86 13.98 4.55 6.41
N LYS A 87 14.76 3.89 5.56
CA LYS A 87 16.18 4.21 5.39
C LYS A 87 16.47 5.19 4.26
N ILE A 88 15.72 5.12 3.16
CA ILE A 88 16.13 5.74 1.89
C ILE A 88 15.08 6.71 1.34
N LEU A 89 13.83 6.25 1.17
CA LEU A 89 12.83 6.98 0.41
C LEU A 89 12.03 7.99 1.24
N GLY A 90 11.74 7.65 2.50
CA GLY A 90 10.66 8.26 3.28
C GLY A 90 9.29 7.70 2.86
N TYR A 91 8.34 7.72 3.78
CA TYR A 91 7.03 7.07 3.57
C TYR A 91 6.25 7.66 2.40
N ARG A 92 6.26 9.00 2.21
CA ARG A 92 5.53 9.65 1.12
C ARG A 92 6.02 9.23 -0.25
N ASN A 93 7.34 9.28 -0.46
CA ASN A 93 7.92 8.90 -1.75
C ASN A 93 7.71 7.40 -2.01
N ALA A 94 7.77 6.56 -0.98
CA ALA A 94 7.50 5.15 -1.09
C ALA A 94 6.04 4.89 -1.51
N VAL A 95 5.07 5.61 -0.94
CA VAL A 95 3.65 5.53 -1.33
C VAL A 95 3.46 5.97 -2.79
N VAL A 96 4.04 7.10 -3.21
CA VAL A 96 3.91 7.59 -4.60
C VAL A 96 4.54 6.61 -5.58
N LEU A 97 5.78 6.16 -5.30
CA LEU A 97 6.48 5.22 -6.17
C LEU A 97 5.74 3.88 -6.24
N GLY A 98 5.25 3.38 -5.10
CA GLY A 98 4.45 2.16 -5.04
C GLY A 98 3.17 2.28 -5.86
N ALA A 99 2.43 3.38 -5.70
CA ALA A 99 1.22 3.66 -6.45
C ALA A 99 1.48 3.78 -7.96
N PHE A 100 2.58 4.41 -8.35
CA PHE A 100 3.00 4.52 -9.76
C PHE A 100 3.31 3.16 -10.37
N LEU A 101 4.09 2.32 -9.67
CA LEU A 101 4.39 0.96 -10.14
C LEU A 101 3.12 0.11 -10.27
N MET A 102 2.17 0.26 -9.32
CA MET A 102 0.90 -0.47 -9.39
C MET A 102 0.03 0.02 -10.55
N ALA A 103 -0.02 1.33 -10.82
CA ALA A 103 -0.75 1.88 -11.97
C ALA A 103 -0.17 1.36 -13.30
N LEU A 104 1.16 1.34 -13.43
CA LEU A 104 1.85 0.74 -14.58
C LEU A 104 1.60 -0.77 -14.66
N GLY A 105 1.56 -1.46 -13.52
CA GLY A 105 1.30 -2.90 -13.45
C GLY A 105 -0.10 -3.24 -13.98
N HIS A 106 -1.14 -2.53 -13.55
CA HIS A 106 -2.49 -2.71 -14.08
C HIS A 106 -2.59 -2.33 -15.55
N GLY A 107 -1.91 -1.24 -15.97
CA GLY A 107 -1.81 -0.87 -17.38
C GLY A 107 -1.16 -1.95 -18.22
N SER A 108 -0.09 -2.59 -17.70
CA SER A 108 0.56 -3.71 -18.36
C SER A 108 -0.37 -4.92 -18.45
N LEU A 109 -1.11 -5.27 -17.37
CA LEU A 109 -2.12 -6.33 -17.43
C LEU A 109 -3.20 -6.06 -18.47
N ALA A 110 -3.62 -4.80 -18.66
CA ALA A 110 -4.59 -4.44 -19.69
C ALA A 110 -4.07 -4.61 -21.14
N LEU A 111 -2.76 -4.80 -21.30
CA LEU A 111 -2.11 -5.06 -22.59
C LEU A 111 -1.76 -6.54 -22.82
N GLU A 112 -2.28 -7.44 -21.99
CA GLU A 112 -1.99 -8.88 -22.03
C GLU A 112 -2.35 -9.53 -23.38
N GLY A 113 -3.37 -8.99 -24.07
CA GLY A 113 -3.78 -9.44 -25.40
C GLY A 113 -2.79 -9.11 -26.53
N ILE A 114 -1.84 -8.20 -26.31
CA ILE A 114 -0.77 -7.89 -27.29
C ILE A 114 0.34 -8.94 -27.20
N GLU A 115 0.81 -9.20 -25.99
CA GLU A 115 1.88 -10.18 -25.72
C GLU A 115 1.79 -10.64 -24.25
N GLN A 116 1.94 -11.95 -24.03
CA GLN A 116 1.88 -12.56 -22.70
C GLN A 116 2.91 -12.00 -21.71
N SER A 117 4.03 -11.48 -22.20
CA SER A 117 5.05 -10.82 -21.37
C SER A 117 4.50 -9.63 -20.57
N PHE A 118 3.53 -8.88 -21.12
CA PHE A 118 2.90 -7.77 -20.41
C PHE A 118 2.13 -8.23 -19.17
N PHE A 119 1.54 -9.41 -19.22
CA PHE A 119 0.85 -9.96 -18.05
C PHE A 119 1.81 -10.25 -16.89
N TYR A 120 2.91 -10.94 -17.14
CA TYR A 120 3.91 -11.25 -16.10
C TYR A 120 4.62 -10.00 -15.59
N LEU A 121 4.93 -9.07 -16.51
CA LEU A 121 5.47 -7.75 -16.13
C LEU A 121 4.51 -7.02 -15.21
N GLY A 122 3.22 -7.04 -15.55
CA GLY A 122 2.16 -6.43 -14.75
C GLY A 122 2.11 -6.98 -13.33
N LEU A 123 2.08 -8.30 -13.16
CA LEU A 123 2.12 -8.95 -11.85
C LEU A 123 3.37 -8.59 -11.06
N GLY A 124 4.55 -8.56 -11.69
CA GLY A 124 5.81 -8.15 -11.06
C GLY A 124 5.77 -6.71 -10.55
N LEU A 125 5.27 -5.79 -11.37
CA LEU A 125 5.11 -4.38 -10.98
C LEU A 125 4.11 -4.20 -9.83
N LEU A 126 3.02 -4.97 -9.82
CA LEU A 126 2.05 -4.96 -8.72
C LEU A 126 2.65 -5.45 -7.41
N ILE A 127 3.44 -6.53 -7.44
CA ILE A 127 4.14 -7.07 -6.26
C ILE A 127 5.08 -6.01 -5.68
N LEU A 128 5.92 -5.40 -6.50
CA LEU A 128 6.87 -4.38 -6.07
C LEU A 128 6.17 -3.12 -5.57
N GLY A 129 5.16 -2.67 -6.30
CA GLY A 129 4.38 -1.48 -5.96
C GLY A 129 3.62 -1.63 -4.65
N ASN A 130 2.94 -2.75 -4.44
CA ASN A 130 2.22 -3.04 -3.19
C ASN A 130 3.19 -3.11 -2.00
N GLY A 131 4.37 -3.70 -2.19
CA GLY A 131 5.41 -3.74 -1.18
C GLY A 131 5.82 -2.35 -0.69
N LEU A 132 5.96 -1.39 -1.59
CA LEU A 132 6.29 0.00 -1.23
C LEU A 132 5.08 0.79 -0.70
N PHE A 133 3.88 0.51 -1.17
CA PHE A 133 2.68 1.28 -0.82
C PHE A 133 2.13 0.91 0.56
N LYS A 134 1.78 -0.36 0.74
CA LYS A 134 0.95 -0.84 1.86
C LYS A 134 1.49 -0.53 3.26
N PRO A 135 2.77 -0.82 3.61
CA PRO A 135 3.27 -0.54 4.95
C PRO A 135 3.38 0.96 5.21
N ASN A 136 3.65 1.74 4.18
CA ASN A 136 3.99 3.14 4.31
C ASN A 136 2.78 4.06 4.42
N ILE A 137 1.68 3.76 3.73
CA ILE A 137 0.44 4.54 3.89
C ILE A 137 -0.14 4.39 5.29
N SER A 138 -0.16 3.18 5.84
CA SER A 138 -0.61 2.92 7.21
C SER A 138 0.27 3.60 8.25
N SER A 139 1.58 3.68 8.01
CA SER A 139 2.52 4.41 8.87
C SER A 139 2.24 5.91 8.87
N ILE A 140 1.84 6.50 7.74
CA ILE A 140 1.44 7.92 7.67
C ILE A 140 0.17 8.17 8.48
N VAL A 141 -0.84 7.28 8.43
CA VAL A 141 -2.06 7.38 9.28
C VAL A 141 -1.66 7.45 10.76
N GLY A 142 -0.79 6.54 11.20
CA GLY A 142 -0.33 6.52 12.60
C GLY A 142 0.41 7.77 13.03
N GLN A 143 1.10 8.45 12.11
CA GLN A 143 1.85 9.68 12.38
C GLN A 143 0.98 10.96 12.39
N LEU A 144 -0.27 10.90 11.91
CA LEU A 144 -1.21 12.03 12.01
C LEU A 144 -1.67 12.32 13.43
N TYR A 145 -1.52 11.37 14.34
CA TYR A 145 -2.01 11.44 15.72
C TYR A 145 -0.87 11.24 16.72
N LYS A 146 -0.98 11.90 17.87
CA LYS A 146 -0.10 11.63 19.00
C LYS A 146 -0.34 10.21 19.53
N ALA A 147 0.63 9.69 20.28
CA ALA A 147 0.53 8.31 20.80
C ALA A 147 -0.66 8.12 21.76
N ASP A 148 -1.02 9.17 22.50
CA ASP A 148 -2.10 9.22 23.51
C ASP A 148 -3.40 9.87 22.99
N ASP A 149 -3.50 10.16 21.70
CA ASP A 149 -4.70 10.77 21.11
C ASP A 149 -5.83 9.74 21.01
N ALA A 150 -6.89 9.93 21.78
CA ALA A 150 -8.07 9.05 21.82
C ALA A 150 -8.79 8.92 20.46
N ARG A 151 -8.58 9.86 19.53
CA ARG A 151 -9.19 9.84 18.19
C ARG A 151 -8.49 8.87 17.24
N LYS A 152 -7.32 8.34 17.61
CA LYS A 152 -6.50 7.50 16.75
C LYS A 152 -7.21 6.20 16.34
N ASP A 153 -7.95 5.58 17.26
CA ASP A 153 -8.71 4.36 16.97
C ASP A 153 -9.86 4.64 15.99
N GLY A 154 -10.56 5.77 16.18
CA GLY A 154 -11.57 6.25 15.23
C GLY A 154 -10.99 6.53 13.84
N ALA A 155 -9.78 7.08 13.78
CA ALA A 155 -9.07 7.32 12.50
C ALA A 155 -8.78 6.04 11.74
N TYR A 156 -8.31 5.00 12.43
CA TYR A 156 -8.11 3.69 11.79
C TYR A 156 -9.43 3.08 11.34
N THR A 157 -10.51 3.24 12.11
CA THR A 157 -11.86 2.80 11.70
C THR A 157 -12.28 3.45 10.39
N ILE A 158 -12.15 4.78 10.28
CA ILE A 158 -12.44 5.52 9.05
C ILE A 158 -11.56 5.01 7.90
N PHE A 159 -10.27 4.83 8.14
CA PHE A 159 -9.34 4.31 7.13
C PHE A 159 -9.75 2.91 6.63
N TYR A 160 -10.16 2.01 7.54
CA TYR A 160 -10.67 0.68 7.19
C TYR A 160 -12.00 0.70 6.43
N MET A 161 -12.85 1.70 6.66
CA MET A 161 -14.05 1.88 5.83
C MET A 161 -13.68 2.13 4.36
N GLY A 162 -12.61 2.89 4.09
CA GLY A 162 -12.08 3.09 2.75
C GLY A 162 -11.61 1.78 2.11
N ILE A 163 -10.91 0.92 2.86
CA ILE A 163 -10.49 -0.40 2.41
C ILE A 163 -11.69 -1.23 1.93
N ASN A 164 -12.73 -1.32 2.76
CA ASN A 164 -13.92 -2.12 2.46
C ASN A 164 -14.73 -1.54 1.28
N ALA A 165 -14.89 -0.22 1.23
CA ALA A 165 -15.58 0.44 0.13
C ALA A 165 -14.85 0.22 -1.20
N GLY A 166 -13.52 0.38 -1.21
CA GLY A 166 -12.69 0.12 -2.37
C GLY A 166 -12.76 -1.34 -2.84
N ALA A 167 -12.65 -2.29 -1.90
CA ALA A 167 -12.76 -3.70 -2.21
C ALA A 167 -14.12 -4.07 -2.85
N PHE A 168 -15.21 -3.61 -2.25
CA PHE A 168 -16.55 -3.86 -2.76
C PHE A 168 -16.75 -3.31 -4.18
N LEU A 169 -16.43 -2.03 -4.38
CA LEU A 169 -16.60 -1.37 -5.68
C LEU A 169 -15.66 -1.96 -6.74
N GLY A 170 -14.44 -2.32 -6.36
CA GLY A 170 -13.45 -2.90 -7.27
C GLY A 170 -13.89 -4.28 -7.78
N ILE A 171 -14.30 -5.18 -6.88
CA ILE A 171 -14.81 -6.50 -7.26
C ILE A 171 -16.01 -6.36 -8.18
N LEU A 172 -16.97 -5.48 -7.84
CA LEU A 172 -18.18 -5.28 -8.60
C LEU A 172 -17.92 -4.73 -10.00
N LEU A 173 -17.16 -3.65 -10.11
CA LEU A 173 -16.99 -2.94 -11.38
C LEU A 173 -15.95 -3.60 -12.28
N CYS A 174 -14.80 -4.00 -11.76
CA CYS A 174 -13.79 -4.70 -12.55
C CYS A 174 -14.30 -6.10 -12.96
N GLY A 175 -15.01 -6.80 -12.04
CA GLY A 175 -15.64 -8.08 -12.35
C GLY A 175 -16.66 -7.95 -13.48
N TYR A 176 -17.57 -7.00 -13.36
CA TYR A 176 -18.58 -6.75 -14.41
C TYR A 176 -17.95 -6.41 -15.77
N LEU A 177 -16.99 -5.49 -15.80
CA LEU A 177 -16.31 -5.13 -17.03
C LEU A 177 -15.47 -6.28 -17.60
N GLY A 178 -14.75 -6.99 -16.76
CA GLY A 178 -13.93 -8.14 -17.18
C GLY A 178 -14.77 -9.22 -17.84
N GLU A 179 -15.88 -9.62 -17.20
CA GLU A 179 -16.71 -10.73 -17.70
C GLU A 179 -17.68 -10.35 -18.84
N LYS A 180 -18.14 -9.09 -18.91
CA LYS A 180 -19.19 -8.68 -19.84
C LYS A 180 -18.69 -7.88 -21.02
N VAL A 181 -17.54 -7.20 -20.90
CA VAL A 181 -17.01 -6.30 -21.94
C VAL A 181 -15.67 -6.82 -22.47
N GLY A 182 -14.80 -7.33 -21.58
CA GLY A 182 -13.50 -7.90 -21.90
C GLY A 182 -12.50 -7.74 -20.76
N TRP A 183 -11.62 -8.71 -20.60
CA TRP A 183 -10.67 -8.80 -19.47
C TRP A 183 -9.75 -7.58 -19.39
N HIS A 184 -9.26 -7.11 -20.52
CA HIS A 184 -8.39 -5.94 -20.60
C HIS A 184 -9.06 -4.66 -20.09
N TYR A 185 -10.39 -4.50 -20.24
CA TYR A 185 -11.13 -3.38 -19.65
C TYR A 185 -11.23 -3.48 -18.14
N GLY A 186 -11.40 -4.70 -17.59
CA GLY A 186 -11.41 -4.93 -16.16
C GLY A 186 -10.05 -4.59 -15.51
N PHE A 187 -8.94 -5.04 -16.09
CA PHE A 187 -7.59 -4.70 -15.67
C PHE A 187 -7.30 -3.20 -15.87
N GLY A 188 -7.71 -2.63 -16.99
CA GLY A 188 -7.54 -1.22 -17.30
C GLY A 188 -8.27 -0.30 -16.32
N LEU A 189 -9.49 -0.64 -15.94
CA LEU A 189 -10.26 0.11 -14.95
C LEU A 189 -9.53 0.16 -13.59
N ALA A 190 -9.01 -0.98 -13.15
CA ALA A 190 -8.18 -1.04 -11.94
C ALA A 190 -6.98 -0.09 -12.02
N GLY A 191 -6.32 -0.02 -13.20
CA GLY A 191 -5.20 0.89 -13.46
C GLY A 191 -5.59 2.36 -13.40
N ILE A 192 -6.71 2.73 -13.99
CA ILE A 192 -7.23 4.11 -14.00
C ILE A 192 -7.48 4.59 -12.56
N PHE A 193 -8.15 3.81 -11.73
CA PHE A 193 -8.42 4.20 -10.35
C PHE A 193 -7.15 4.24 -9.48
N MET A 194 -6.20 3.33 -9.72
CA MET A 194 -4.90 3.39 -9.07
C MET A 194 -4.13 4.65 -9.44
N PHE A 195 -4.16 5.04 -10.70
CA PHE A 195 -3.53 6.27 -11.18
C PHE A 195 -4.16 7.51 -10.55
N PHE A 196 -5.49 7.57 -10.44
CA PHE A 196 -6.17 8.65 -9.72
C PHE A 196 -5.77 8.71 -8.25
N GLY A 197 -5.69 7.57 -7.57
CA GLY A 197 -5.23 7.51 -6.19
C GLY A 197 -3.79 8.04 -6.03
N MET A 198 -2.91 7.69 -6.96
CA MET A 198 -1.54 8.22 -7.03
C MET A 198 -1.53 9.74 -7.20
N LEU A 199 -2.25 10.27 -8.19
CA LEU A 199 -2.32 11.72 -8.46
C LEU A 199 -2.89 12.48 -7.26
N GLN A 200 -3.99 11.99 -6.69
CA GLN A 200 -4.61 12.58 -5.51
C GLN A 200 -3.60 12.69 -4.36
N PHE A 201 -2.90 11.59 -4.03
CA PHE A 201 -1.91 11.60 -2.97
C PHE A 201 -0.72 12.51 -3.30
N TYR A 202 -0.22 12.47 -4.53
CA TYR A 202 0.91 13.28 -4.98
C TYR A 202 0.62 14.78 -4.82
N PHE A 203 -0.52 15.27 -5.28
CA PHE A 203 -0.88 16.68 -5.15
C PHE A 203 -1.25 17.10 -3.72
N ALA A 204 -1.75 16.16 -2.92
CA ALA A 204 -2.12 16.43 -1.53
C ALA A 204 -0.95 16.35 -0.54
N GLN A 205 0.26 15.99 -0.96
CA GLN A 205 1.42 15.81 -0.06
C GLN A 205 1.71 17.02 0.83
N GLY A 206 1.42 18.23 0.37
CA GLY A 206 1.62 19.48 1.13
C GLY A 206 0.82 19.50 2.44
N ILE A 207 -0.30 18.78 2.52
CA ILE A 207 -1.16 18.72 3.71
C ILE A 207 -0.45 18.02 4.89
N PHE A 208 0.47 17.10 4.62
CA PHE A 208 1.13 16.29 5.65
C PHE A 208 2.32 17.00 6.33
N GLY A 209 2.68 18.23 5.93
CA GLY A 209 3.79 18.98 6.54
C GLY A 209 5.10 18.18 6.58
N SER A 210 5.62 17.88 7.76
CA SER A 210 6.85 17.08 7.96
C SER A 210 6.61 15.57 8.11
N ILE A 211 5.34 15.10 8.17
CA ILE A 211 5.01 13.69 8.30
C ILE A 211 5.46 12.90 7.07
N GLY A 212 6.10 11.76 7.26
CA GLY A 212 6.49 10.84 6.18
C GLY A 212 7.61 11.32 5.25
N VAL A 213 8.29 12.40 5.59
CA VAL A 213 9.46 12.90 4.82
C VAL A 213 10.68 12.03 5.09
N LYS A 214 11.58 11.95 4.10
CA LYS A 214 12.86 11.23 4.20
C LYS A 214 13.62 11.61 5.48
N PRO A 215 14.20 10.62 6.20
CA PRO A 215 15.05 10.90 7.34
C PRO A 215 16.24 11.76 6.91
N THR A 216 16.34 12.96 7.45
CA THR A 216 17.49 13.83 7.21
C THR A 216 18.57 13.47 8.21
N ASN A 217 19.75 13.02 7.75
CA ASN A 217 20.92 12.87 8.61
C ASN A 217 21.37 14.27 9.08
N LYS A 218 20.71 14.83 10.09
CA LYS A 218 21.30 15.90 10.88
C LYS A 218 22.29 15.23 11.82
N SER A 219 23.56 15.25 11.49
CA SER A 219 24.63 15.04 12.45
C SER A 219 24.54 16.15 13.51
N THR A 220 23.76 15.90 14.54
CA THR A 220 23.79 16.73 15.74
C THR A 220 25.10 16.38 16.44
N LYS A 221 26.07 17.31 16.37
CA LYS A 221 27.17 17.33 17.34
C LYS A 221 26.53 17.50 18.71
N SER A 222 26.23 16.43 19.39
CA SER A 222 25.83 16.45 20.80
C SER A 222 27.10 16.47 21.64
N ASN A 223 27.17 17.45 22.53
CA ASN A 223 28.19 17.55 23.57
C ASN A 223 28.24 16.25 24.42
N SER A 224 29.44 15.81 24.64
CA SER A 224 29.82 14.58 25.34
C SER A 224 29.51 14.63 26.86
N LYS A 225 28.25 14.55 27.25
CA LYS A 225 27.84 14.32 28.65
C LYS A 225 26.68 13.34 28.87
N ASP A 226 26.10 12.75 27.82
CA ASP A 226 24.94 11.84 27.91
C ASP A 226 25.26 10.40 27.45
N VAL A 227 26.49 9.92 27.68
CA VAL A 227 26.93 8.63 27.11
C VAL A 227 26.35 7.41 27.85
N ASP A 228 25.96 7.53 29.11
CA ASP A 228 25.54 6.38 29.93
C ASP A 228 24.02 6.04 29.84
N LEU A 229 23.16 6.97 29.35
CA LEU A 229 21.75 6.71 29.17
C LEU A 229 21.40 6.14 27.76
N SER A 230 22.33 6.29 26.81
CA SER A 230 22.11 5.86 25.42
C SER A 230 22.26 4.35 25.19
N ALA A 231 23.01 3.65 26.02
CA ALA A 231 23.24 2.21 25.88
C ALA A 231 22.01 1.37 26.23
N SER A 232 21.28 1.75 27.29
CA SER A 232 20.04 1.06 27.69
C SER A 232 18.86 1.34 26.75
N ALA A 233 18.77 2.57 26.21
CA ALA A 233 17.76 2.94 25.21
C ALA A 233 17.96 2.22 23.86
N ASN A 234 19.20 1.99 23.46
CA ASN A 234 19.52 1.32 22.20
C ASN A 234 19.24 -0.20 22.25
N SER A 235 19.39 -0.83 23.43
CA SER A 235 19.03 -2.23 23.67
C SER A 235 17.50 -2.43 23.61
N ASN A 236 16.73 -1.53 24.22
CA ASN A 236 15.27 -1.56 24.19
C ASN A 236 14.71 -1.29 22.76
N ASN A 237 15.30 -0.36 22.01
CA ASN A 237 14.89 -0.11 20.62
C ASN A 237 15.12 -1.32 19.70
N LYS A 238 16.24 -2.02 19.82
CA LYS A 238 16.50 -3.25 19.05
C LYS A 238 15.52 -4.37 19.39
N LYS A 239 15.10 -4.48 20.67
CA LYS A 239 14.13 -5.48 21.09
C LYS A 239 12.74 -5.16 20.53
N VAL A 240 12.29 -3.91 20.62
CA VAL A 240 11.01 -3.43 20.07
C VAL A 240 10.96 -3.58 18.54
N GLU A 241 12.05 -3.31 17.84
CA GLU A 241 12.13 -3.47 16.38
C GLU A 241 12.05 -4.95 15.98
N ARG A 242 12.70 -5.84 16.72
CA ARG A 242 12.63 -7.30 16.51
C ARG A 242 11.23 -7.84 16.78
N ASP A 243 10.58 -7.38 17.86
CA ASP A 243 9.24 -7.82 18.22
C ASP A 243 8.19 -7.33 17.18
N ARG A 244 8.35 -6.13 16.62
CA ARG A 244 7.54 -5.63 15.51
C ARG A 244 7.69 -6.48 14.25
N ILE A 245 8.91 -6.85 13.87
CA ILE A 245 9.17 -7.73 12.72
C ILE A 245 8.53 -9.09 12.96
N LEU A 246 8.66 -9.65 14.15
CA LEU A 246 8.06 -10.93 14.50
C LEU A 246 6.53 -10.92 14.41
N VAL A 247 5.88 -9.87 14.91
CA VAL A 247 4.42 -9.68 14.82
C VAL A 247 3.99 -9.56 13.35
N ILE A 248 4.72 -8.81 12.53
CA ILE A 248 4.39 -8.67 11.10
C ILE A 248 4.52 -10.02 10.38
N VAL A 249 5.58 -10.78 10.67
CA VAL A 249 5.79 -12.11 10.07
C VAL A 249 4.69 -13.09 10.50
N ILE A 250 4.32 -13.12 11.79
CA ILE A 250 3.24 -13.98 12.29
C ILE A 250 1.90 -13.58 11.65
N PHE A 251 1.59 -12.28 11.56
CA PHE A 251 0.36 -11.81 10.91
C PHE A 251 0.34 -12.12 9.42
N SER A 252 1.48 -12.01 8.73
CA SER A 252 1.59 -12.36 7.31
C SER A 252 1.37 -13.85 7.08
N ILE A 253 1.90 -14.71 7.94
CA ILE A 253 1.69 -16.17 7.87
C ILE A 253 0.23 -16.52 8.20
N ALA A 254 -0.36 -15.92 9.24
CA ALA A 254 -1.75 -16.19 9.63
C ALA A 254 -2.80 -15.73 8.61
N THR A 255 -2.44 -14.84 7.67
CA THR A 255 -3.34 -14.39 6.59
C THR A 255 -3.21 -15.19 5.30
N ILE A 256 -2.24 -16.12 5.23
CA ILE A 256 -2.03 -17.02 4.07
C ILE A 256 -2.85 -18.32 4.25
N PHE A 257 -3.20 -18.67 5.47
CA PHE A 257 -4.06 -19.80 5.83
C PHE A 257 -5.47 -19.32 6.20
#